data_1ce54abe52e4a0d31bb6f31102bd413c
#
_entry.id   1ce54abe52e4a0d31bb6f31102bd413c
#
_cell.length_a   1.000
_cell.length_b   1.000
_cell.length_c   1.000
_cell.angle_alpha   90.00
_cell.angle_beta   90.00
_cell.angle_gamma   90.00
#
_symmetry.space_group_name_H-M   'P 1'
#
loop_
_entity.id
_entity.type
_entity.pdbx_description
1 polymer ?
#
loop_
_entity_poly.entity_id
_entity_poly.type
_entity_poly.pdbx_seq_one_letter_code
_entity_poly.pdbx_strand_id
1 'polypeptide(L)'
;MFSWKAIAVTLMLLVGLRALDPYPIEVVRLKFFDWLQQSDAPQQVEDIVLVDIGEQSLAKNGQWPWPRKNIGQLINYLRAHGAGVIGLAVMFPEPDRFGGDAALAQALTENPAVVLGQTSSSRGIEGAAPHVGTAVIGGNAQDYLFNYPGTTRNLSLLEEAADGAGMLSSIPEIDGVVRRLPLAVAVGEKV
;
A
#
# COMPACT_ATOMS: atom_id res chain seq x y z
N MET A 1 -43.45 30.55 -13.72
CA MET A 1 -42.15 31.03 -14.25
C MET A 1 -41.16 31.12 -13.07
N PHE A 2 -40.17 30.32 -13.01
CA PHE A 2 -39.10 30.49 -12.01
C PHE A 2 -38.33 31.80 -12.33
N SER A 3 -38.17 32.65 -11.35
CA SER A 3 -37.40 33.86 -11.52
C SER A 3 -35.92 33.51 -11.71
N TRP A 4 -35.25 34.13 -12.69
CA TRP A 4 -33.81 33.91 -12.92
C TRP A 4 -32.97 34.15 -11.65
N LYS A 5 -33.46 35.06 -10.76
CA LYS A 5 -32.87 35.33 -9.45
C LYS A 5 -32.93 34.09 -8.53
N ALA A 6 -34.05 33.37 -8.54
CA ALA A 6 -34.20 32.15 -7.75
C ALA A 6 -33.23 31.05 -8.26
N ILE A 7 -33.10 30.93 -9.58
CA ILE A 7 -32.12 29.98 -10.19
C ILE A 7 -30.70 30.36 -9.79
N ALA A 8 -30.32 31.64 -9.87
CA ALA A 8 -28.98 32.09 -9.49
C ALA A 8 -28.67 31.83 -8.01
N VAL A 9 -29.63 32.10 -7.11
CA VAL A 9 -29.49 31.82 -5.67
C VAL A 9 -29.33 30.32 -5.41
N THR A 10 -30.14 29.49 -6.06
CA THR A 10 -30.07 28.04 -5.92
C THR A 10 -28.70 27.52 -6.40
N LEU A 11 -28.22 27.98 -7.56
CA LEU A 11 -26.89 27.60 -8.06
C LEU A 11 -25.77 28.04 -7.10
N MET A 12 -25.86 29.26 -6.57
CA MET A 12 -24.87 29.77 -5.59
C MET A 12 -24.87 28.92 -4.32
N LEU A 13 -26.04 28.53 -3.81
CA LEU A 13 -26.16 27.61 -2.67
C LEU A 13 -25.57 26.25 -2.96
N LEU A 14 -25.84 25.67 -4.13
CA LEU A 14 -25.27 24.37 -4.51
C LEU A 14 -23.75 24.43 -4.68
N VAL A 15 -23.22 25.49 -5.28
CA VAL A 15 -21.78 25.71 -5.39
C VAL A 15 -21.15 25.91 -4.00
N GLY A 16 -21.79 26.71 -3.15
CA GLY A 16 -21.33 26.90 -1.76
C GLY A 16 -21.35 25.60 -0.98
N LEU A 17 -22.41 24.81 -1.10
CA LEU A 17 -22.53 23.49 -0.47
C LEU A 17 -21.44 22.52 -0.98
N ARG A 18 -21.13 22.56 -2.29
CA ARG A 18 -20.05 21.75 -2.88
C ARG A 18 -18.66 22.21 -2.45
N ALA A 19 -18.47 23.52 -2.31
CA ALA A 19 -17.19 24.10 -1.88
C ALA A 19 -16.88 23.83 -0.40
N LEU A 20 -17.91 23.86 0.44
CA LEU A 20 -17.79 23.57 1.88
C LEU A 20 -17.68 22.07 2.17
N ASP A 21 -18.15 21.23 1.27
CA ASP A 21 -18.19 19.75 1.36
C ASP A 21 -18.48 19.25 2.79
N PRO A 22 -19.63 19.61 3.40
CA PRO A 22 -19.90 19.28 4.79
C PRO A 22 -20.01 17.77 4.99
N TYR A 23 -19.55 17.29 6.14
CA TYR A 23 -19.46 15.88 6.52
C TYR A 23 -20.64 14.99 6.03
N PRO A 24 -21.92 15.36 6.23
CA PRO A 24 -23.02 14.50 5.79
C PRO A 24 -23.07 14.29 4.27
N ILE A 25 -22.69 15.32 3.51
CA ILE A 25 -22.68 15.26 2.04
C ILE A 25 -21.52 14.41 1.54
N GLU A 26 -20.36 14.56 2.16
CA GLU A 26 -19.20 13.72 1.86
C GLU A 26 -19.52 12.25 2.12
N VAL A 27 -20.12 11.90 3.26
CA VAL A 27 -20.52 10.52 3.57
C VAL A 27 -21.52 9.97 2.53
N VAL A 28 -22.53 10.76 2.13
CA VAL A 28 -23.50 10.34 1.10
C VAL A 28 -22.79 10.10 -0.23
N ARG A 29 -21.86 10.97 -0.62
CA ARG A 29 -21.07 10.84 -1.84
C ARG A 29 -20.23 9.57 -1.81
N LEU A 30 -19.57 9.27 -0.69
CA LEU A 30 -18.75 8.05 -0.52
C LEU A 30 -19.62 6.79 -0.58
N LYS A 31 -20.80 6.79 0.05
CA LYS A 31 -21.75 5.66 -0.02
C LYS A 31 -22.31 5.46 -1.42
N PHE A 32 -22.56 6.54 -2.15
CA PHE A 32 -22.98 6.45 -3.55
C PHE A 32 -21.87 5.88 -4.44
N PHE A 33 -20.61 6.27 -4.19
CA PHE A 33 -19.46 5.69 -4.85
C PHE A 33 -19.36 4.18 -4.58
N ASP A 34 -19.50 3.75 -3.31
CA ASP A 34 -19.50 2.32 -2.94
C ASP A 34 -20.60 1.54 -3.67
N TRP A 35 -21.80 2.13 -3.75
CA TRP A 35 -22.92 1.52 -4.45
C TRP A 35 -22.66 1.36 -5.95
N LEU A 36 -22.05 2.35 -6.59
CA LEU A 36 -21.64 2.27 -7.99
C LEU A 36 -20.62 1.16 -8.19
N GLN A 37 -19.59 1.10 -7.35
CA GLN A 37 -18.55 0.07 -7.43
C GLN A 37 -19.11 -1.35 -7.24
N GLN A 38 -20.06 -1.52 -6.34
CA GLN A 38 -20.74 -2.82 -6.12
C GLN A 38 -21.69 -3.19 -7.27
N SER A 39 -22.14 -2.22 -8.06
CA SER A 39 -23.02 -2.44 -9.20
C SER A 39 -22.27 -2.93 -10.44
N ASP A 40 -20.95 -2.72 -10.47
CA ASP A 40 -20.11 -3.24 -11.54
C ASP A 40 -19.89 -4.76 -11.35
N ALA A 41 -19.90 -5.50 -12.46
CA ALA A 41 -19.61 -6.93 -12.42
C ALA A 41 -18.15 -7.15 -11.93
N PRO A 42 -17.93 -8.14 -11.03
CA PRO A 42 -16.57 -8.48 -10.62
C PRO A 42 -15.70 -8.82 -11.84
N GLN A 43 -14.61 -8.09 -12.00
CA GLN A 43 -13.62 -8.43 -13.01
C GLN A 43 -12.69 -9.50 -12.43
N GLN A 44 -12.64 -10.66 -13.08
CA GLN A 44 -11.65 -11.68 -12.75
C GLN A 44 -10.30 -11.26 -13.36
N VAL A 45 -9.31 -11.07 -12.51
CA VAL A 45 -7.94 -10.83 -12.95
C VAL A 45 -7.20 -12.17 -12.87
N GLU A 46 -6.97 -12.80 -14.01
CA GLU A 46 -6.36 -14.14 -14.09
C GLU A 46 -4.84 -14.10 -13.80
N ASP A 47 -4.21 -12.95 -13.98
CA ASP A 47 -2.76 -12.79 -13.85
C ASP A 47 -2.28 -12.54 -12.40
N ILE A 48 -3.21 -12.37 -11.45
CA ILE A 48 -2.88 -12.10 -10.05
C ILE A 48 -3.40 -13.21 -9.15
N VAL A 49 -2.50 -13.81 -8.39
CA VAL A 49 -2.82 -14.82 -7.38
C VAL A 49 -2.57 -14.25 -5.99
N LEU A 50 -3.59 -14.24 -5.16
CA LEU A 50 -3.46 -13.88 -3.74
C LEU A 50 -3.15 -15.14 -2.92
N VAL A 51 -1.99 -15.15 -2.26
CA VAL A 51 -1.58 -16.21 -1.33
C VAL A 51 -1.79 -15.72 0.10
N ASP A 52 -2.78 -16.28 0.78
CA ASP A 52 -3.14 -15.90 2.14
C ASP A 52 -2.57 -16.88 3.19
N ILE A 53 -2.10 -16.32 4.32
CA ILE A 53 -1.68 -17.07 5.50
C ILE A 53 -2.87 -17.14 6.46
N GLY A 54 -3.85 -17.95 6.08
CA GLY A 54 -5.08 -18.14 6.85
C GLY A 54 -4.97 -19.17 7.98
N GLU A 55 -6.07 -19.36 8.71
CA GLU A 55 -6.17 -20.27 9.86
C GLU A 55 -5.67 -21.70 9.59
N GLN A 56 -5.93 -22.24 8.40
CA GLN A 56 -5.46 -23.59 8.03
C GLN A 56 -3.94 -23.65 7.93
N SER A 57 -3.34 -22.60 7.40
CA SER A 57 -1.87 -22.50 7.30
C SER A 57 -1.25 -22.39 8.70
N LEU A 58 -1.87 -21.62 9.59
CA LEU A 58 -1.43 -21.46 10.97
C LEU A 58 -1.58 -22.75 11.76
N ALA A 59 -2.69 -23.49 11.59
CA ALA A 59 -2.89 -24.77 12.25
C ALA A 59 -1.86 -25.82 11.83
N LYS A 60 -1.39 -25.78 10.56
CA LYS A 60 -0.44 -26.74 10.01
C LYS A 60 1.02 -26.38 10.32
N ASN A 61 1.38 -25.10 10.23
CA ASN A 61 2.77 -24.63 10.28
C ASN A 61 3.11 -23.88 11.58
N GLY A 62 2.15 -23.74 12.50
CA GLY A 62 2.29 -23.01 13.75
C GLY A 62 1.95 -21.52 13.62
N GLN A 63 2.01 -20.83 14.75
CA GLN A 63 1.64 -19.43 14.85
C GLN A 63 2.58 -18.50 14.10
N TRP A 64 2.02 -17.44 13.54
CA TRP A 64 2.77 -16.32 12.98
C TRP A 64 3.46 -15.50 14.10
N PRO A 65 4.66 -14.93 13.88
CA PRO A 65 5.46 -14.96 12.64
C PRO A 65 6.26 -16.25 12.47
N TRP A 66 6.26 -16.78 11.24
CA TRP A 66 7.05 -17.96 10.91
C TRP A 66 8.56 -17.62 10.78
N PRO A 67 9.45 -18.62 10.97
CA PRO A 67 10.87 -18.45 10.69
C PRO A 67 11.11 -17.94 9.27
N ARG A 68 12.06 -17.02 9.11
CA ARG A 68 12.40 -16.42 7.80
C ARG A 68 12.78 -17.48 6.74
N LYS A 69 13.38 -18.56 7.18
CA LYS A 69 13.68 -19.72 6.31
C LYS A 69 12.42 -20.25 5.61
N ASN A 70 11.30 -20.32 6.30
CA ASN A 70 10.03 -20.80 5.72
C ASN A 70 9.49 -19.82 4.66
N ILE A 71 9.66 -18.52 4.89
CA ILE A 71 9.29 -17.50 3.91
C ILE A 71 10.17 -17.61 2.66
N GLY A 72 11.48 -17.82 2.82
CA GLY A 72 12.39 -18.09 1.69
C GLY A 72 11.98 -19.33 0.90
N GLN A 73 11.60 -20.41 1.59
CA GLN A 73 11.08 -21.62 0.93
C GLN A 73 9.78 -21.35 0.16
N LEU A 74 8.88 -20.52 0.71
CA LEU A 74 7.65 -20.13 0.02
C LEU A 74 7.96 -19.34 -1.26
N ILE A 75 8.92 -18.41 -1.22
CA ILE A 75 9.36 -17.65 -2.40
C ILE A 75 9.87 -18.62 -3.48
N ASN A 76 10.76 -19.55 -3.11
CA ASN A 76 11.30 -20.56 -4.03
C ASN A 76 10.18 -21.42 -4.63
N TYR A 77 9.22 -21.82 -3.81
CA TYR A 77 8.07 -22.60 -4.26
C TYR A 77 7.22 -21.84 -5.27
N LEU A 78 6.85 -20.58 -4.97
CA LEU A 78 6.06 -19.74 -5.88
C LEU A 78 6.79 -19.52 -7.20
N ARG A 79 8.09 -19.27 -7.16
CA ARG A 79 8.91 -19.10 -8.36
C ARG A 79 8.95 -20.34 -9.21
N ALA A 80 9.15 -21.52 -8.59
CA ALA A 80 9.14 -22.81 -9.28
C ALA A 80 7.78 -23.13 -9.96
N HIS A 81 6.69 -22.48 -9.47
CA HIS A 81 5.35 -22.63 -10.05
C HIS A 81 4.97 -21.48 -10.99
N GLY A 82 5.93 -20.68 -11.43
CA GLY A 82 5.74 -19.70 -12.50
C GLY A 82 5.38 -18.29 -12.06
N ALA A 83 5.49 -17.95 -10.77
CA ALA A 83 5.28 -16.57 -10.32
C ALA A 83 6.32 -15.65 -10.98
N GLY A 84 5.87 -14.68 -11.78
CA GLY A 84 6.71 -13.70 -12.46
C GLY A 84 7.21 -12.60 -11.51
N VAL A 85 6.31 -12.09 -10.67
CA VAL A 85 6.59 -11.09 -9.63
C VAL A 85 5.98 -11.57 -8.33
N ILE A 86 6.67 -11.38 -7.21
CA ILE A 86 6.19 -11.77 -5.88
C ILE A 86 6.18 -10.51 -5.00
N GLY A 87 5.00 -10.07 -4.58
CA GLY A 87 4.83 -9.00 -3.60
C GLY A 87 4.60 -9.58 -2.20
N LEU A 88 5.47 -9.30 -1.26
CA LEU A 88 5.32 -9.69 0.14
C LEU A 88 4.69 -8.54 0.94
N ALA A 89 3.40 -8.65 1.26
CA ALA A 89 2.70 -7.71 2.14
C ALA A 89 3.07 -7.94 3.62
N VAL A 90 4.34 -8.16 3.88
CA VAL A 90 4.92 -8.42 5.20
C VAL A 90 6.18 -7.58 5.37
N MET A 91 6.42 -7.13 6.60
CA MET A 91 7.64 -6.40 6.95
C MET A 91 8.53 -7.20 7.88
N PHE A 92 9.84 -6.97 7.76
CA PHE A 92 10.86 -7.65 8.54
C PHE A 92 11.81 -6.61 9.20
N PRO A 93 11.29 -5.77 10.12
CA PRO A 93 12.07 -4.68 10.70
C PRO A 93 13.08 -5.15 11.78
N GLU A 94 12.89 -6.35 12.31
CA GLU A 94 13.70 -6.91 13.40
C GLU A 94 14.36 -8.23 12.97
N PRO A 95 15.51 -8.58 13.54
CA PRO A 95 16.17 -9.87 13.31
C PRO A 95 15.26 -11.05 13.62
N ASP A 96 15.37 -12.11 12.81
CA ASP A 96 14.64 -13.35 13.05
C ASP A 96 15.13 -14.04 14.33
N ARG A 97 14.23 -14.26 15.27
CA ARG A 97 14.54 -15.01 16.50
C ARG A 97 15.03 -16.43 16.27
N PHE A 98 14.82 -16.96 15.07
CA PHE A 98 15.27 -18.29 14.64
C PHE A 98 16.53 -18.25 13.76
N GLY A 99 17.10 -17.06 13.51
CA GLY A 99 18.35 -16.88 12.76
C GLY A 99 18.21 -17.12 11.26
N GLY A 100 17.03 -16.98 10.69
CA GLY A 100 16.73 -17.28 9.29
C GLY A 100 16.93 -16.11 8.31
N ASP A 101 17.40 -14.94 8.75
CA ASP A 101 17.50 -13.74 7.90
C ASP A 101 18.43 -13.97 6.69
N ALA A 102 19.58 -14.61 6.88
CA ALA A 102 20.49 -14.93 5.79
C ALA A 102 19.86 -15.88 4.76
N ALA A 103 19.06 -16.86 5.21
CA ALA A 103 18.37 -17.78 4.32
C ALA A 103 17.27 -17.07 3.50
N LEU A 104 16.58 -16.11 4.10
CA LEU A 104 15.61 -15.28 3.37
C LEU A 104 16.33 -14.37 2.38
N ALA A 105 17.42 -13.70 2.78
CA ALA A 105 18.21 -12.85 1.88
C ALA A 105 18.73 -13.63 0.66
N GLN A 106 19.22 -14.87 0.89
CA GLN A 106 19.63 -15.74 -0.21
C GLN A 106 18.45 -16.05 -1.15
N ALA A 107 17.29 -16.40 -0.60
CA ALA A 107 16.10 -16.68 -1.43
C ALA A 107 15.64 -15.45 -2.23
N LEU A 108 15.75 -14.24 -1.68
CA LEU A 108 15.47 -13.00 -2.39
C LEU A 108 16.46 -12.79 -3.54
N THR A 109 17.75 -12.95 -3.31
CA THR A 109 18.79 -12.78 -4.34
C THR A 109 18.66 -13.81 -5.47
N GLU A 110 18.30 -15.06 -5.15
CA GLU A 110 18.14 -16.13 -6.13
C GLU A 110 16.84 -16.01 -6.95
N ASN A 111 15.87 -15.24 -6.46
CA ASN A 111 14.57 -15.05 -7.11
C ASN A 111 14.32 -13.58 -7.41
N PRO A 112 14.72 -13.08 -8.59
CA PRO A 112 14.49 -11.68 -8.96
C PRO A 112 13.00 -11.32 -9.00
N ALA A 113 12.70 -10.03 -8.99
CA ALA A 113 11.35 -9.45 -8.96
C ALA A 113 10.53 -9.81 -7.70
N VAL A 114 11.20 -9.85 -6.54
CA VAL A 114 10.54 -9.88 -5.23
C VAL A 114 10.54 -8.49 -4.62
N VAL A 115 9.34 -8.02 -4.24
CA VAL A 115 9.11 -6.70 -3.64
C VAL A 115 8.69 -6.87 -2.17
N LEU A 116 9.39 -6.22 -1.26
CA LEU A 116 9.08 -6.25 0.18
C LEU A 116 8.13 -5.12 0.56
N GLY A 117 7.29 -5.37 1.56
CA GLY A 117 6.44 -4.35 2.15
C GLY A 117 7.21 -3.39 3.06
N GLN A 118 6.82 -2.11 3.04
CA GLN A 118 7.23 -1.11 4.04
C GLN A 118 6.03 -0.26 4.44
N THR A 119 6.08 0.42 5.58
CA THR A 119 4.96 1.26 6.04
C THR A 119 5.45 2.64 6.44
N SER A 120 4.55 3.62 6.41
CA SER A 120 4.84 4.95 6.95
C SER A 120 5.00 4.91 8.47
N SER A 121 5.85 5.78 9.00
CA SER A 121 6.06 5.98 10.42
C SER A 121 5.80 7.43 10.80
N SER A 122 5.10 7.65 11.91
CA SER A 122 4.93 8.97 12.51
C SER A 122 6.19 9.42 13.26
N ARG A 123 7.12 8.51 13.53
CA ARG A 123 8.43 8.81 14.08
C ARG A 123 9.40 8.91 12.92
N GLY A 124 10.11 10.04 12.81
CA GLY A 124 11.20 10.15 11.85
C GLY A 124 12.27 9.12 12.21
N ILE A 125 12.26 7.99 11.53
CA ILE A 125 13.36 7.04 11.58
C ILE A 125 14.20 7.33 10.35
N GLU A 126 15.39 7.85 10.57
CA GLU A 126 16.40 7.97 9.52
C GLU A 126 16.76 6.56 9.06
N GLY A 127 16.21 6.17 7.95
CA GLY A 127 16.57 4.94 7.23
C GLY A 127 17.31 5.29 5.95
N ALA A 128 18.12 4.37 5.44
CA ALA A 128 18.81 4.51 4.17
C ALA A 128 17.85 4.97 3.05
N ALA A 129 18.39 5.61 2.00
CA ALA A 129 17.59 6.07 0.86
C ALA A 129 16.76 4.92 0.26
N PRO A 130 15.56 5.17 -0.26
CA PRO A 130 14.80 4.14 -0.96
C PRO A 130 15.64 3.56 -2.10
N HIS A 131 15.58 2.23 -2.26
CA HIS A 131 16.33 1.52 -3.32
C HIS A 131 15.83 1.89 -4.73
N VAL A 132 14.62 2.41 -4.83
CA VAL A 132 14.01 2.82 -6.09
C VAL A 132 14.06 4.33 -6.17
N GLY A 133 14.88 4.85 -7.06
CA GLY A 133 14.89 6.26 -7.39
C GLY A 133 13.65 6.63 -8.20
N THR A 134 12.94 7.66 -7.78
CA THR A 134 11.87 8.28 -8.57
C THR A 134 12.44 9.44 -9.38
N ALA A 135 12.09 9.52 -10.66
CA ALA A 135 12.37 10.68 -11.47
C ALA A 135 11.19 11.66 -11.38
N VAL A 136 11.43 12.84 -10.82
CA VAL A 136 10.44 13.92 -10.79
C VAL A 136 10.66 14.80 -12.02
N ILE A 137 9.65 14.89 -12.89
CA ILE A 137 9.67 15.72 -14.08
C ILE A 137 8.65 16.84 -13.93
N GLY A 138 9.11 18.07 -13.82
CA GLY A 138 8.28 19.29 -13.77
C GLY A 138 7.61 19.52 -12.42
N GLY A 139 7.93 20.63 -11.76
CA GLY A 139 7.33 21.06 -10.49
C GLY A 139 7.86 20.31 -9.27
N ASN A 140 7.29 20.64 -8.10
CA ASN A 140 7.60 19.99 -6.83
C ASN A 140 6.54 18.92 -6.55
N ALA A 141 6.90 17.64 -6.68
CA ALA A 141 5.98 16.52 -6.44
C ALA A 141 5.47 16.50 -4.99
N GLN A 142 6.26 16.98 -4.04
CA GLN A 142 5.89 16.97 -2.61
C GLN A 142 4.64 17.81 -2.31
N ASP A 143 4.33 18.84 -3.11
CA ASP A 143 3.16 19.69 -2.91
C ASP A 143 1.83 18.93 -3.14
N TYR A 144 1.90 17.76 -3.79
CA TYR A 144 0.74 16.96 -4.18
C TYR A 144 0.71 15.56 -3.57
N LEU A 145 1.74 15.18 -2.83
CA LEU A 145 1.87 13.85 -2.23
C LEU A 145 1.59 13.89 -0.72
N PHE A 146 1.09 12.78 -0.20
CA PHE A 146 1.06 12.59 1.24
C PHE A 146 2.50 12.51 1.76
N ASN A 147 2.84 13.38 2.71
CA ASN A 147 4.17 13.44 3.30
C ASN A 147 4.17 12.78 4.67
N TYR A 148 5.04 11.80 4.85
CA TYR A 148 5.27 11.13 6.12
C TYR A 148 6.65 11.52 6.68
N PRO A 149 6.78 11.68 8.02
CA PRO A 149 8.06 12.02 8.64
C PRO A 149 9.10 10.90 8.52
N GLY A 150 8.67 9.66 8.32
CA GLY A 150 9.57 8.52 8.19
C GLY A 150 8.87 7.26 7.69
N THR A 151 9.64 6.20 7.54
CA THR A 151 9.14 4.85 7.20
C THR A 151 9.69 3.82 8.18
N THR A 152 8.90 2.78 8.44
CA THR A 152 9.39 1.54 9.04
C THR A 152 9.81 0.63 7.89
N ARG A 153 11.08 0.27 7.87
CA ARG A 153 11.73 -0.49 6.81
C ARG A 153 12.08 -1.90 7.28
N ASN A 154 12.48 -2.72 6.34
CA ASN A 154 13.02 -4.04 6.62
C ASN A 154 14.49 -3.95 7.07
N LEU A 155 15.05 -5.06 7.52
CA LEU A 155 16.50 -5.18 7.75
C LEU A 155 17.27 -4.85 6.47
N SER A 156 18.37 -4.11 6.58
CA SER A 156 19.19 -3.71 5.42
C SER A 156 19.62 -4.91 4.57
N LEU A 157 19.98 -6.02 5.22
CA LEU A 157 20.31 -7.27 4.53
C LEU A 157 19.21 -7.77 3.59
N LEU A 158 17.94 -7.63 3.98
CA LEU A 158 16.79 -8.08 3.19
C LEU A 158 16.44 -7.06 2.11
N GLU A 159 16.56 -5.78 2.40
CA GLU A 159 16.33 -4.72 1.42
C GLU A 159 17.36 -4.73 0.28
N GLU A 160 18.63 -4.97 0.61
CA GLU A 160 19.69 -5.10 -0.38
C GLU A 160 19.54 -6.34 -1.27
N ALA A 161 18.89 -7.39 -0.75
CA ALA A 161 18.65 -8.63 -1.47
C ALA A 161 17.36 -8.61 -2.30
N ALA A 162 16.42 -7.72 -2.01
CA ALA A 162 15.15 -7.60 -2.72
C ALA A 162 15.26 -6.64 -3.92
N ASP A 163 14.41 -6.81 -4.93
CA ASP A 163 14.38 -5.91 -6.09
C ASP A 163 13.65 -4.60 -5.86
N GLY A 164 12.91 -4.49 -4.76
CA GLY A 164 12.20 -3.25 -4.43
C GLY A 164 11.43 -3.29 -3.15
N ALA A 165 10.84 -2.14 -2.82
CA ALA A 165 9.96 -1.98 -1.66
C ALA A 165 8.65 -1.29 -2.08
N GLY A 166 7.52 -1.81 -1.58
CA GLY A 166 6.19 -1.27 -1.80
C GLY A 166 5.57 -0.72 -0.53
N MET A 167 4.87 0.43 -0.63
CA MET A 167 4.21 1.04 0.51
C MET A 167 2.92 0.29 0.87
N LEU A 168 2.82 -0.17 2.11
CA LEU A 168 1.62 -0.83 2.65
C LEU A 168 0.67 0.15 3.33
N SER A 169 1.10 1.39 3.56
CA SER A 169 0.27 2.40 4.22
C SER A 169 -0.87 2.84 3.34
N SER A 170 -2.05 2.90 3.92
CA SER A 170 -3.26 3.42 3.29
C SER A 170 -3.83 4.55 4.16
N ILE A 171 -4.56 5.47 3.52
CA ILE A 171 -5.22 6.56 4.20
C ILE A 171 -6.72 6.31 4.09
N PRO A 172 -7.40 6.04 5.21
CA PRO A 172 -8.84 5.88 5.20
C PRO A 172 -9.53 7.21 4.92
N GLU A 173 -10.65 7.15 4.22
CA GLU A 173 -11.56 8.28 4.07
C GLU A 173 -12.21 8.65 5.44
N ILE A 174 -12.96 9.73 5.46
CA ILE A 174 -13.57 10.27 6.69
C ILE A 174 -14.49 9.27 7.42
N ASP A 175 -15.01 8.29 6.71
CA ASP A 175 -15.84 7.21 7.27
C ASP A 175 -15.04 5.95 7.68
N GLY A 176 -13.71 6.02 7.66
CA GLY A 176 -12.80 4.94 8.05
C GLY A 176 -12.58 3.86 6.98
N VAL A 177 -13.17 3.99 5.80
CA VAL A 177 -13.04 3.02 4.72
C VAL A 177 -11.91 3.44 3.77
N VAL A 178 -11.02 2.53 3.43
CA VAL A 178 -9.97 2.75 2.42
C VAL A 178 -10.54 2.48 1.04
N ARG A 179 -10.62 3.51 0.19
CA ARG A 179 -11.10 3.41 -1.19
C ARG A 179 -10.03 3.72 -2.22
N ARG A 180 -8.96 4.36 -1.78
CA ARG A 180 -7.86 4.81 -2.64
C ARG A 180 -6.54 4.46 -2.00
N LEU A 181 -5.62 3.98 -2.81
CA LEU A 181 -4.23 3.75 -2.40
C LEU A 181 -3.35 4.76 -3.13
N PRO A 182 -2.47 5.48 -2.43
CA PRO A 182 -1.52 6.35 -3.09
C PRO A 182 -0.51 5.50 -3.88
N LEU A 183 -0.29 5.84 -5.14
CA LEU A 183 0.74 5.20 -5.97
C LEU A 183 2.15 5.66 -5.60
N ALA A 184 2.27 6.85 -5.02
CA ALA A 184 3.51 7.41 -4.51
C ALA A 184 3.23 8.22 -3.25
N VAL A 185 4.19 8.28 -2.37
CA VAL A 185 4.17 9.10 -1.14
C VAL A 185 5.52 9.79 -0.98
N ALA A 186 5.53 10.91 -0.30
CA ALA A 186 6.76 11.58 0.09
C ALA A 186 7.18 11.16 1.51
N VAL A 187 8.47 11.00 1.74
CA VAL A 187 9.05 10.71 3.05
C VAL A 187 10.13 11.72 3.35
N GLY A 188 9.83 12.67 4.23
CA GLY A 188 10.70 13.82 4.45
C GLY A 188 10.85 14.63 3.17
N GLU A 189 12.08 14.81 2.68
CA GLU A 189 12.38 15.54 1.43
C GLU A 189 12.45 14.64 0.19
N LYS A 190 12.13 13.35 0.32
CA LYS A 190 12.23 12.33 -0.75
C LYS A 190 10.84 11.86 -1.19
N VAL A 191 10.75 11.41 -2.43
CA VAL A 191 9.54 10.81 -3.04
C VAL A 191 9.84 9.36 -3.40
#